data_1b745e4938f42beeea07063e3a5f44e7
#
_entry.id   1b745e4938f42beeea07063e3a5f44e7
#
_cell.length_a   1.000
_cell.length_b   1.000
_cell.length_c   1.000
_cell.angle_alpha   90.00
_cell.angle_beta   90.00
_cell.angle_gamma   90.00
#
_symmetry.space_group_name_H-M   'P 1'
#
loop_
_entity.id
_entity.type
_entity.pdbx_description
1 polymer ?
#
loop_
_entity_poly.entity_id
_entity_poly.type
_entity_poly.pdbx_seq_one_letter_code
_entity_poly.pdbx_strand_id
1 'polypeptide(L)'
;AALEALKGTARALLDRIAAAKDAAEADEIKAVDGITKDNVKLRDKEPLEKAEKALEGALRDFGGNYTEGESRSLEEKLETVKAALAAIGNAEKAAEEIGKLPSADDAKLSDKSALDRVKEIVAGLTENEKAMLGKDAPGKLDALDEKIKALAEEANSPGTGDTSNPALWIALLFISGG
;
A
#
# COMPACT_ATOMS: atom_id res chain seq x y z
N ALA A 1 -16.32 -6.36 57.23
CA ALA A 1 -16.33 -5.26 56.23
C ALA A 1 -15.04 -5.29 55.38
N ALA A 2 -13.83 -5.20 55.97
CA ALA A 2 -12.56 -5.13 55.21
C ALA A 2 -12.30 -6.38 54.35
N LEU A 3 -12.58 -7.59 54.85
CA LEU A 3 -12.40 -8.84 54.13
C LEU A 3 -13.33 -8.94 52.90
N GLU A 4 -14.57 -8.48 53.00
CA GLU A 4 -15.51 -8.48 51.86
C GLU A 4 -15.12 -7.45 50.80
N ALA A 5 -14.63 -6.30 51.23
CA ALA A 5 -14.06 -5.30 50.28
C ALA A 5 -12.84 -5.87 49.52
N LEU A 6 -11.94 -6.57 50.21
CA LEU A 6 -10.78 -7.23 49.63
C LEU A 6 -11.16 -8.31 48.61
N LYS A 7 -12.17 -9.16 48.97
CA LYS A 7 -12.72 -10.15 48.04
C LYS A 7 -13.35 -9.52 46.80
N GLY A 8 -14.06 -8.40 46.94
CA GLY A 8 -14.64 -7.66 45.84
C GLY A 8 -13.57 -7.13 44.89
N THR A 9 -12.51 -6.51 45.43
CA THR A 9 -11.39 -6.01 44.64
C THR A 9 -10.66 -7.13 43.91
N ALA A 10 -10.39 -8.26 44.59
CA ALA A 10 -9.73 -9.41 43.97
C ALA A 10 -10.56 -9.99 42.82
N ARG A 11 -11.87 -10.06 42.97
CA ARG A 11 -12.79 -10.56 41.94
C ARG A 11 -12.78 -9.60 40.72
N ALA A 12 -12.89 -8.31 40.94
CA ALA A 12 -12.83 -7.31 39.86
C ALA A 12 -11.50 -7.37 39.07
N LEU A 13 -10.38 -7.62 39.77
CA LEU A 13 -9.08 -7.77 39.11
C LEU A 13 -9.03 -9.05 38.27
N LEU A 14 -9.57 -10.17 38.78
CA LEU A 14 -9.63 -11.42 38.01
C LEU A 14 -10.53 -11.30 36.78
N ASP A 15 -11.65 -10.60 36.88
CA ASP A 15 -12.55 -10.34 35.77
C ASP A 15 -11.86 -9.48 34.70
N ARG A 16 -11.06 -8.48 35.10
CA ARG A 16 -10.25 -7.68 34.16
C ARG A 16 -9.15 -8.46 33.49
N ILE A 17 -8.48 -9.34 34.21
CA ILE A 17 -7.46 -10.23 33.61
C ILE A 17 -8.10 -11.18 32.59
N ALA A 18 -9.25 -11.73 32.88
CA ALA A 18 -10.00 -12.59 31.96
C ALA A 18 -10.39 -11.80 30.69
N ALA A 19 -10.96 -10.60 30.85
CA ALA A 19 -11.33 -9.74 29.72
C ALA A 19 -10.12 -9.31 28.87
N ALA A 20 -8.96 -9.06 29.50
CA ALA A 20 -7.72 -8.79 28.79
C ALA A 20 -7.27 -9.98 27.93
N LYS A 21 -7.37 -11.18 28.48
CA LYS A 21 -7.05 -12.41 27.75
C LYS A 21 -7.97 -12.62 26.56
N ASP A 22 -9.29 -12.46 26.76
CA ASP A 22 -10.28 -12.57 25.69
C ASP A 22 -10.02 -11.52 24.59
N ALA A 23 -9.65 -10.30 24.96
CA ALA A 23 -9.32 -9.24 24.00
C ALA A 23 -8.06 -9.55 23.20
N ALA A 24 -7.02 -10.13 23.82
CA ALA A 24 -5.79 -10.55 23.14
C ALA A 24 -5.99 -11.75 22.20
N GLU A 25 -7.01 -12.57 22.48
CA GLU A 25 -7.38 -13.78 21.73
C GLU A 25 -8.59 -13.56 20.81
N ALA A 26 -8.99 -12.31 20.53
CA ALA A 26 -10.12 -12.00 19.68
C ALA A 26 -10.00 -12.66 18.29
N ASP A 27 -11.11 -13.07 17.72
CA ASP A 27 -11.15 -13.78 16.44
C ASP A 27 -10.60 -12.92 15.30
N GLU A 28 -10.79 -11.61 15.35
CA GLU A 28 -10.22 -10.64 14.41
C GLU A 28 -8.69 -10.67 14.41
N ILE A 29 -8.07 -10.82 15.59
CA ILE A 29 -6.61 -10.90 15.72
C ILE A 29 -6.09 -12.24 15.19
N LYS A 30 -6.82 -13.33 15.45
CA LYS A 30 -6.47 -14.67 14.96
C LYS A 30 -6.65 -14.81 13.46
N ALA A 31 -7.64 -14.12 12.89
CA ALA A 31 -7.95 -14.18 11.45
C ALA A 31 -6.80 -13.70 10.55
N VAL A 32 -5.86 -12.94 11.10
CA VAL A 32 -4.72 -12.38 10.35
C VAL A 32 -3.38 -13.06 10.69
N ASP A 33 -3.42 -14.16 11.44
CA ASP A 33 -2.20 -14.89 11.78
C ASP A 33 -1.47 -15.37 10.53
N GLY A 34 -0.18 -15.10 10.48
CA GLY A 34 0.68 -15.43 9.35
C GLY A 34 0.59 -14.48 8.15
N ILE A 35 -0.28 -13.46 8.19
CA ILE A 35 -0.28 -12.40 7.17
C ILE A 35 0.81 -11.38 7.53
N THR A 36 1.68 -11.11 6.55
CA THR A 36 2.78 -10.15 6.65
C THR A 36 2.79 -9.26 5.41
N LYS A 37 3.59 -8.19 5.43
CA LYS A 37 3.80 -7.34 4.25
C LYS A 37 4.28 -8.10 3.00
N ASP A 38 4.93 -9.27 3.19
CA ASP A 38 5.55 -10.03 2.11
C ASP A 38 4.60 -11.07 1.49
N ASN A 39 3.44 -11.33 2.09
CA ASN A 39 2.45 -12.29 1.58
C ASN A 39 1.01 -11.77 1.53
N VAL A 40 0.76 -10.55 2.01
CA VAL A 40 -0.55 -9.90 2.04
C VAL A 40 -1.14 -9.74 0.63
N LYS A 41 -2.47 -9.78 0.54
CA LYS A 41 -3.24 -9.57 -0.70
C LYS A 41 -4.29 -8.48 -0.48
N LEU A 42 -4.78 -7.86 -1.55
CA LEU A 42 -5.81 -6.81 -1.47
C LEU A 42 -7.06 -7.24 -0.69
N ARG A 43 -7.46 -8.51 -0.81
CA ARG A 43 -8.62 -9.07 -0.08
C ARG A 43 -8.43 -9.13 1.44
N ASP A 44 -7.20 -9.06 1.93
CA ASP A 44 -6.87 -9.15 3.35
C ASP A 44 -7.02 -7.80 4.06
N LYS A 45 -7.33 -6.72 3.32
CA LYS A 45 -7.44 -5.36 3.85
C LYS A 45 -8.46 -5.26 4.99
N GLU A 46 -9.70 -5.68 4.76
CA GLU A 46 -10.75 -5.57 5.76
C GLU A 46 -10.47 -6.41 7.02
N PRO A 47 -10.03 -7.68 6.94
CA PRO A 47 -9.56 -8.43 8.10
C PRO A 47 -8.44 -7.74 8.87
N LEU A 48 -7.43 -7.18 8.18
CA LEU A 48 -6.32 -6.48 8.81
C LEU A 48 -6.77 -5.19 9.51
N GLU A 49 -7.67 -4.40 8.92
CA GLU A 49 -8.24 -3.20 9.55
C GLU A 49 -9.02 -3.53 10.83
N LYS A 50 -9.73 -4.67 10.86
CA LYS A 50 -10.42 -5.16 12.05
C LYS A 50 -9.44 -5.59 13.12
N ALA A 51 -8.40 -6.34 12.72
CA ALA A 51 -7.35 -6.77 13.62
C ALA A 51 -6.55 -5.61 14.22
N GLU A 52 -6.23 -4.58 13.41
CA GLU A 52 -5.57 -3.35 13.89
C GLU A 52 -6.37 -2.71 15.02
N LYS A 53 -7.67 -2.48 14.79
CA LYS A 53 -8.57 -1.89 15.80
C LYS A 53 -8.69 -2.75 17.05
N ALA A 54 -8.77 -4.07 16.90
CA ALA A 54 -8.84 -4.99 18.02
C ALA A 54 -7.55 -4.98 18.85
N LEU A 55 -6.37 -5.00 18.21
CA LEU A 55 -5.07 -4.90 18.86
C LEU A 55 -4.88 -3.57 19.58
N GLU A 56 -5.20 -2.45 18.92
CA GLU A 56 -5.13 -1.11 19.54
C GLU A 56 -6.10 -1.01 20.72
N GLY A 57 -7.31 -1.57 20.61
CA GLY A 57 -8.27 -1.64 21.70
C GLY A 57 -7.74 -2.46 22.87
N ALA A 58 -7.22 -3.65 22.63
CA ALA A 58 -6.66 -4.53 23.66
C ALA A 58 -5.51 -3.84 24.41
N LEU A 59 -4.56 -3.26 23.70
CA LEU A 59 -3.42 -2.54 24.30
C LEU A 59 -3.86 -1.30 25.09
N ARG A 60 -4.80 -0.51 24.57
CA ARG A 60 -5.30 0.69 25.22
C ARG A 60 -6.11 0.38 26.49
N ASP A 61 -7.04 -0.57 26.40
CA ASP A 61 -8.03 -0.80 27.44
C ASP A 61 -7.51 -1.74 28.54
N PHE A 62 -6.58 -2.62 28.18
CA PHE A 62 -6.07 -3.67 29.05
C PHE A 62 -4.54 -3.71 29.19
N GLY A 63 -3.79 -2.79 28.63
CA GLY A 63 -2.32 -2.80 28.65
C GLY A 63 -1.70 -3.01 30.04
N GLY A 64 -2.30 -2.43 31.10
CA GLY A 64 -1.86 -2.63 32.48
C GLY A 64 -2.23 -4.01 33.08
N ASN A 65 -2.93 -4.88 32.37
CA ASN A 65 -3.33 -6.23 32.79
C ASN A 65 -2.52 -7.33 32.09
N TYR A 66 -1.70 -6.95 31.08
CA TYR A 66 -0.80 -7.88 30.40
C TYR A 66 0.56 -7.91 31.11
N THR A 67 1.23 -9.04 31.05
CA THR A 67 2.65 -9.14 31.35
C THR A 67 3.46 -8.37 30.29
N GLU A 68 4.71 -8.02 30.60
CA GLU A 68 5.61 -7.37 29.63
C GLU A 68 5.77 -8.18 28.34
N GLY A 69 5.83 -9.51 28.45
CA GLY A 69 5.92 -10.41 27.29
C GLY A 69 4.66 -10.41 26.42
N GLU A 70 3.48 -10.42 27.06
CA GLU A 70 2.20 -10.36 26.35
C GLU A 70 2.02 -9.01 25.65
N SER A 71 2.30 -7.90 26.34
CA SER A 71 2.25 -6.55 25.73
C SER A 71 3.15 -6.46 24.51
N ARG A 72 4.41 -6.90 24.63
CA ARG A 72 5.35 -6.92 23.51
C ARG A 72 4.86 -7.76 22.35
N SER A 73 4.30 -8.94 22.61
CA SER A 73 3.75 -9.80 21.55
C SER A 73 2.58 -9.15 20.81
N LEU A 74 1.70 -8.45 21.52
CA LEU A 74 0.59 -7.71 20.90
C LEU A 74 1.09 -6.49 20.09
N GLU A 75 2.08 -5.77 20.61
CA GLU A 75 2.73 -4.66 19.91
C GLU A 75 3.42 -5.13 18.62
N GLU A 76 4.19 -6.21 18.66
CA GLU A 76 4.84 -6.79 17.47
C GLU A 76 3.80 -7.26 16.43
N LYS A 77 2.70 -7.82 16.88
CA LYS A 77 1.59 -8.21 16.00
C LYS A 77 0.93 -6.98 15.37
N LEU A 78 0.70 -5.91 16.15
CA LEU A 78 0.16 -4.65 15.65
C LEU A 78 1.06 -4.02 14.58
N GLU A 79 2.37 -3.98 14.80
CA GLU A 79 3.33 -3.50 13.81
C GLU A 79 3.32 -4.35 12.53
N THR A 80 3.19 -5.67 12.66
CA THR A 80 3.06 -6.58 11.50
C THR A 80 1.79 -6.27 10.69
N VAL A 81 0.66 -6.07 11.36
CA VAL A 81 -0.62 -5.71 10.74
C VAL A 81 -0.52 -4.36 10.03
N LYS A 82 0.06 -3.36 10.69
CA LYS A 82 0.28 -2.02 10.10
C LYS A 82 1.19 -2.07 8.88
N ALA A 83 2.26 -2.86 8.94
CA ALA A 83 3.15 -3.05 7.79
C ALA A 83 2.45 -3.73 6.61
N ALA A 84 1.57 -4.70 6.87
CA ALA A 84 0.77 -5.35 5.84
C ALA A 84 -0.25 -4.39 5.20
N LEU A 85 -0.93 -3.57 6.02
CA LEU A 85 -1.85 -2.53 5.54
C LEU A 85 -1.12 -1.47 4.71
N ALA A 86 0.08 -1.08 5.11
CA ALA A 86 0.92 -0.15 4.35
C ALA A 86 1.29 -0.70 2.98
N ALA A 87 1.62 -2.00 2.88
CA ALA A 87 1.90 -2.65 1.61
C ALA A 87 0.68 -2.64 0.67
N ILE A 88 -0.53 -2.90 1.20
CA ILE A 88 -1.77 -2.75 0.42
C ILE A 88 -1.94 -1.31 -0.04
N GLY A 89 -1.76 -0.34 0.85
CA GLY A 89 -1.90 1.08 0.53
C GLY A 89 -0.92 1.56 -0.55
N ASN A 90 0.32 1.05 -0.57
CA ASN A 90 1.29 1.33 -1.62
C ASN A 90 0.85 0.78 -2.98
N ALA A 91 0.38 -0.47 -3.01
CA ALA A 91 -0.13 -1.09 -4.22
C ALA A 91 -1.39 -0.36 -4.76
N GLU A 92 -2.33 0.01 -3.88
CA GLU A 92 -3.53 0.77 -4.26
C GLU A 92 -3.18 2.13 -4.87
N LYS A 93 -2.25 2.88 -4.25
CA LYS A 93 -1.76 4.16 -4.80
C LYS A 93 -1.11 3.99 -6.17
N ALA A 94 -0.26 2.99 -6.32
CA ALA A 94 0.36 2.72 -7.60
C ALA A 94 -0.67 2.34 -8.67
N ALA A 95 -1.65 1.51 -8.33
CA ALA A 95 -2.76 1.14 -9.23
C ALA A 95 -3.59 2.36 -9.64
N GLU A 96 -3.87 3.28 -8.73
CA GLU A 96 -4.55 4.54 -9.00
C GLU A 96 -3.76 5.41 -9.99
N GLU A 97 -2.44 5.57 -9.77
CA GLU A 97 -1.59 6.37 -10.68
C GLU A 97 -1.48 5.73 -12.07
N ILE A 98 -1.39 4.39 -12.16
CA ILE A 98 -1.48 3.66 -13.43
C ILE A 98 -2.84 3.88 -14.10
N GLY A 99 -3.90 3.94 -13.31
CA GLY A 99 -5.27 4.19 -13.79
C GLY A 99 -5.43 5.55 -14.46
N LYS A 100 -4.71 6.57 -13.99
CA LYS A 100 -4.73 7.94 -14.54
C LYS A 100 -4.00 8.08 -15.88
N LEU A 101 -3.12 7.15 -16.23
CA LEU A 101 -2.41 7.17 -17.51
C LEU A 101 -3.36 6.86 -18.66
N PRO A 102 -3.20 7.53 -19.83
CA PRO A 102 -3.99 7.22 -21.03
C PRO A 102 -3.77 5.78 -21.51
N SER A 103 -4.61 5.33 -22.42
CA SER A 103 -4.34 4.12 -23.20
C SER A 103 -3.17 4.37 -24.18
N ALA A 104 -2.54 3.30 -24.67
CA ALA A 104 -1.50 3.45 -25.69
C ALA A 104 -2.02 4.11 -26.98
N ASP A 105 -3.28 3.90 -27.33
CA ASP A 105 -3.90 4.50 -28.52
C ASP A 105 -4.11 6.00 -28.39
N ASP A 106 -4.36 6.49 -27.17
CA ASP A 106 -4.59 7.90 -26.85
C ASP A 106 -3.31 8.65 -26.45
N ALA A 107 -2.16 7.96 -26.43
CA ALA A 107 -0.89 8.47 -25.93
C ALA A 107 -0.37 9.66 -26.73
N LYS A 108 0.21 10.62 -26.03
CA LYS A 108 0.89 11.80 -26.57
C LYS A 108 2.30 11.91 -26.02
N LEU A 109 3.19 12.62 -26.70
CA LEU A 109 4.55 12.90 -26.22
C LEU A 109 4.56 13.60 -24.85
N SER A 110 3.55 14.44 -24.58
CA SER A 110 3.39 15.11 -23.28
C SER A 110 3.17 14.17 -22.10
N ASP A 111 2.73 12.93 -22.35
CA ASP A 111 2.44 11.95 -21.31
C ASP A 111 3.68 11.24 -20.76
N LYS A 112 4.85 11.47 -21.43
CA LYS A 112 6.11 10.87 -21.03
C LYS A 112 6.46 11.11 -19.56
N SER A 113 6.36 12.37 -19.11
CA SER A 113 6.68 12.71 -17.71
C SER A 113 5.76 12.01 -16.70
N ALA A 114 4.48 11.86 -17.02
CA ALA A 114 3.53 11.14 -16.17
C ALA A 114 3.86 9.64 -16.15
N LEU A 115 4.19 9.06 -17.30
CA LEU A 115 4.61 7.66 -17.40
C LEU A 115 5.90 7.39 -16.61
N ASP A 116 6.93 8.23 -16.78
CA ASP A 116 8.21 8.07 -16.09
C ASP A 116 8.01 8.10 -14.56
N ARG A 117 7.20 9.05 -14.06
CA ARG A 117 6.86 9.13 -12.63
C ARG A 117 6.14 7.88 -12.13
N VAL A 118 5.18 7.34 -12.89
CA VAL A 118 4.46 6.13 -12.50
C VAL A 118 5.40 4.92 -12.50
N LYS A 119 6.31 4.83 -13.48
CA LYS A 119 7.36 3.80 -13.51
C LYS A 119 8.26 3.84 -12.28
N GLU A 120 8.65 5.03 -11.81
CA GLU A 120 9.42 5.19 -10.57
C GLU A 120 8.64 4.69 -9.35
N ILE A 121 7.35 5.04 -9.24
CA ILE A 121 6.48 4.55 -8.16
C ILE A 121 6.45 3.01 -8.17
N VAL A 122 6.20 2.39 -9.33
CA VAL A 122 6.14 0.94 -9.47
C VAL A 122 7.50 0.29 -9.22
N ALA A 123 8.60 0.91 -9.63
CA ALA A 123 9.96 0.41 -9.37
C ALA A 123 10.28 0.38 -7.86
N GLY A 124 9.73 1.31 -7.08
CA GLY A 124 9.89 1.37 -5.62
C GLY A 124 9.07 0.33 -4.85
N LEU A 125 8.12 -0.37 -5.50
CA LEU A 125 7.31 -1.40 -4.87
C LEU A 125 8.11 -2.69 -4.67
N THR A 126 7.81 -3.40 -3.57
CA THR A 126 8.25 -4.78 -3.35
C THR A 126 7.61 -5.73 -4.37
N GLU A 127 8.15 -6.94 -4.51
CA GLU A 127 7.58 -7.95 -5.43
C GLU A 127 6.14 -8.34 -5.05
N ASN A 128 5.84 -8.38 -3.74
CA ASN A 128 4.48 -8.66 -3.28
C ASN A 128 3.52 -7.51 -3.62
N GLU A 129 3.94 -6.26 -3.44
CA GLU A 129 3.15 -5.07 -3.82
C GLU A 129 2.91 -5.02 -5.33
N LYS A 130 3.92 -5.31 -6.15
CA LYS A 130 3.78 -5.43 -7.62
C LYS A 130 2.79 -6.52 -8.01
N ALA A 131 2.81 -7.67 -7.32
CA ALA A 131 1.85 -8.75 -7.56
C ALA A 131 0.39 -8.34 -7.29
N MET A 132 0.17 -7.35 -6.41
CA MET A 132 -1.16 -6.81 -6.11
C MET A 132 -1.68 -5.84 -7.18
N LEU A 133 -0.82 -5.28 -8.06
CA LEU A 133 -1.25 -4.37 -9.14
C LEU A 133 -2.11 -5.07 -10.22
N GLY A 134 -2.13 -6.40 -10.25
CA GLY A 134 -2.80 -7.16 -11.28
C GLY A 134 -1.92 -7.39 -12.52
N LYS A 135 -2.36 -8.34 -13.36
CA LYS A 135 -1.58 -8.81 -14.51
C LYS A 135 -1.49 -7.79 -15.65
N ASP A 136 -2.45 -6.89 -15.74
CA ASP A 136 -2.58 -5.95 -16.86
C ASP A 136 -1.72 -4.68 -16.64
N ALA A 137 -1.34 -4.38 -15.41
CA ALA A 137 -0.60 -3.17 -15.06
C ALA A 137 0.77 -3.06 -15.76
N PRO A 138 1.65 -4.09 -15.74
CA PRO A 138 2.91 -4.05 -16.47
C PRO A 138 2.70 -3.87 -17.97
N GLY A 139 1.80 -4.64 -18.56
CA GLY A 139 1.50 -4.57 -20.00
C GLY A 139 1.00 -3.19 -20.44
N LYS A 140 0.18 -2.53 -19.63
CA LYS A 140 -0.26 -1.14 -19.90
C LYS A 140 0.91 -0.16 -19.91
N LEU A 141 1.83 -0.26 -18.94
CA LEU A 141 3.00 0.62 -18.86
C LEU A 141 3.96 0.40 -20.04
N ASP A 142 4.20 -0.85 -20.40
CA ASP A 142 5.08 -1.20 -21.52
C ASP A 142 4.49 -0.73 -22.86
N ALA A 143 3.22 -1.00 -23.11
CA ALA A 143 2.54 -0.56 -24.33
C ALA A 143 2.53 0.97 -24.48
N LEU A 144 2.31 1.69 -23.38
CA LEU A 144 2.34 3.15 -23.36
C LEU A 144 3.76 3.69 -23.62
N ASP A 145 4.78 3.07 -23.04
CA ASP A 145 6.18 3.43 -23.23
C ASP A 145 6.64 3.23 -24.68
N GLU A 146 6.30 2.09 -25.27
CA GLU A 146 6.59 1.80 -26.68
C GLU A 146 5.91 2.83 -27.62
N LYS A 147 4.66 3.15 -27.34
CA LYS A 147 3.93 4.15 -28.15
C LYS A 147 4.53 5.53 -28.05
N ILE A 148 4.89 5.98 -26.84
CA ILE A 148 5.54 7.30 -26.65
C ILE A 148 6.91 7.35 -27.33
N LYS A 149 7.69 6.25 -27.29
CA LYS A 149 8.96 6.14 -28.03
C LYS A 149 8.76 6.25 -29.54
N ALA A 150 7.78 5.52 -30.10
CA ALA A 150 7.46 5.60 -31.50
C ALA A 150 7.06 7.02 -31.94
N LEU A 151 6.24 7.70 -31.14
CA LEU A 151 5.86 9.10 -31.40
C LEU A 151 7.07 10.03 -31.35
N ALA A 152 8.05 9.80 -30.46
CA ALA A 152 9.26 10.58 -30.38
C ALA A 152 10.18 10.35 -31.60
N GLU A 153 10.26 9.13 -32.10
CA GLU A 153 11.03 8.80 -33.31
C GLU A 153 10.38 9.42 -34.56
N GLU A 154 9.06 9.38 -34.69
CA GLU A 154 8.34 10.06 -35.77
C GLU A 154 8.58 11.57 -35.77
N ALA A 155 8.53 12.20 -34.58
CA ALA A 155 8.78 13.65 -34.42
C ALA A 155 10.22 14.04 -34.75
N ASN A 156 11.19 13.15 -34.56
CA ASN A 156 12.60 13.37 -34.83
C ASN A 156 13.03 12.91 -36.26
N SER A 157 12.15 12.19 -36.96
CA SER A 157 12.44 11.76 -38.33
C SER A 157 12.44 13.00 -39.27
N PRO A 158 13.53 13.29 -39.99
CA PRO A 158 13.56 14.41 -40.93
C PRO A 158 12.58 14.08 -42.06
N GLY A 159 11.44 14.78 -42.06
CA GLY A 159 10.48 14.68 -43.16
C GLY A 159 11.14 15.03 -44.47
N THR A 160 11.31 14.04 -45.32
CA THR A 160 11.79 14.24 -46.67
C THR A 160 10.76 15.05 -47.44
N GLY A 161 10.87 16.38 -47.40
CA GLY A 161 10.25 17.24 -48.41
C GLY A 161 9.21 18.28 -48.04
N ASP A 162 9.00 18.64 -46.76
CA ASP A 162 8.15 19.79 -46.46
C ASP A 162 8.67 20.58 -45.23
N THR A 163 8.99 21.88 -45.45
CA THR A 163 9.64 22.78 -44.48
C THR A 163 8.68 23.44 -43.51
N SER A 164 7.50 22.88 -43.27
CA SER A 164 6.50 23.42 -42.36
C SER A 164 6.06 22.39 -41.33
N ASN A 165 7.01 21.86 -40.53
CA ASN A 165 6.63 20.96 -39.47
C ASN A 165 6.75 21.64 -38.10
N PRO A 166 5.63 22.04 -37.46
CA PRO A 166 5.63 22.70 -36.14
C PRO A 166 6.14 21.78 -35.01
N ALA A 167 6.27 20.48 -35.27
CA ALA A 167 6.74 19.51 -34.27
C ALA A 167 8.24 19.68 -33.91
N LEU A 168 9.06 20.23 -34.81
CA LEU A 168 10.48 20.51 -34.56
C LEU A 168 10.70 21.55 -33.45
N TRP A 169 9.77 22.48 -33.28
CA TRP A 169 9.86 23.53 -32.26
C TRP A 169 9.50 23.01 -30.85
N ILE A 170 8.68 22.01 -30.76
CA ILE A 170 8.27 21.40 -29.48
C ILE A 170 9.41 20.57 -28.90
N ALA A 171 10.17 19.84 -29.74
CA ALA A 171 11.30 19.04 -29.29
C ALA A 171 12.44 19.89 -28.70
N LEU A 172 12.69 21.12 -29.25
CA LEU A 172 13.71 22.01 -28.76
C LEU A 172 13.38 22.64 -27.39
N LEU A 173 12.10 22.78 -27.04
CA LEU A 173 11.66 23.35 -25.77
C LEU A 173 11.89 22.39 -24.56
N PHE A 174 12.00 21.09 -24.83
CA PHE A 174 12.23 20.09 -23.77
C PHE A 174 13.72 19.84 -23.48
N ILE A 175 14.64 20.26 -24.36
CA ILE A 175 16.09 20.06 -24.18
C ILE A 175 16.71 21.22 -23.38
N SER A 176 16.05 22.38 -23.30
CA SER A 176 16.62 23.58 -22.65
C SER A 176 16.15 23.86 -21.23
N GLY A 177 15.43 22.92 -20.61
CA GLY A 177 14.85 23.05 -19.27
C GLY A 177 15.40 22.04 -18.25
N GLY A 178 16.66 21.61 -18.34
CA GLY A 178 17.34 20.76 -17.37
C GLY A 178 18.34 21.53 -16.52
#